data_8329b7ee20dcc91061250c98ff4430a2
#
_entry.id   8329b7ee20dcc91061250c98ff4430a2
#
_cell.length_a   1.000
_cell.length_b   1.000
_cell.length_c   1.000
_cell.angle_alpha   90.00
_cell.angle_beta   90.00
_cell.angle_gamma   90.00
#
_symmetry.space_group_name_H-M   'P 1'
#
loop_
_entity.id
_entity.type
_entity.pdbx_description
1 polymer ?
#
loop_
_entity_poly.entity_id
_entity_poly.type
_entity_poly.pdbx_seq_one_letter_code
_entity_poly.pdbx_strand_id
1 'polypeptide(L)'
;VIAPAGSTLWLLRHDLRLAGRDFRASGRGKSRVVVFILTANLIFMHLMGFAAAPFFARLHTQFRAEAMVGGTLAVAGAFTLFLSKSISEAIDALHQRGDLDLLLSSPIPMRRVLVTRLMAIAVIAAFLPILMVVPMLNGMMLRGYFAWAGVYPVIGSLALAASAAGAALTFGLLAWLGPRWTRFSARALATMFGALSFLSTQARFLVPDDARAAFWHAVTPAPGVTPWGPQWWPARALLGDAIPMLALALLGIGAVMVVSRGLGQVYGAGVLNNLALAGGVRVAGVARRFRGGTAWAAFRKEMLLLLRHPGLGAQVFYQFIFLVPGAIALMKLGDTGGHSPPGVVFLTALMTGRITKILVASPFEADHAAALGATAPVSDKVLRRAKIAVTFVALGVVGGLPLVAIGWRLPHAFPAALLSCLGAGATRLWLAIGRPKALRKVGLQGRLAVTSDGLLGVMIDIAWGVCGALLTLVV
;
A
#
# COMPACT_ATOMS: atom_id res chain seq x y z
N VAL A 1 8.97 -11.03 32.01
CA VAL A 1 10.29 -11.48 31.60
C VAL A 1 10.94 -10.37 30.80
N ILE A 2 11.99 -9.74 31.34
CA ILE A 2 12.76 -8.68 30.67
C ILE A 2 13.77 -9.39 29.77
N ALA A 3 13.61 -9.30 28.47
CA ALA A 3 14.57 -9.88 27.52
C ALA A 3 15.93 -9.22 27.69
N PRO A 4 17.05 -9.98 27.72
CA PRO A 4 18.39 -9.42 27.87
C PRO A 4 18.71 -8.42 26.76
N ALA A 5 19.41 -7.35 27.08
CA ALA A 5 19.83 -6.34 26.13
C ALA A 5 20.59 -6.97 24.93
N GLY A 6 20.30 -6.57 23.70
CA GLY A 6 20.91 -7.12 22.50
C GLY A 6 20.35 -8.49 22.05
N SER A 7 19.39 -9.08 22.77
CA SER A 7 18.69 -10.28 22.29
C SER A 7 17.73 -9.97 21.14
N THR A 8 17.41 -10.97 20.30
CA THR A 8 16.47 -10.83 19.18
C THR A 8 15.11 -10.31 19.66
N LEU A 9 14.61 -10.80 20.78
CA LEU A 9 13.32 -10.37 21.34
C LEU A 9 13.38 -8.92 21.84
N TRP A 10 14.49 -8.49 22.44
CA TRP A 10 14.68 -7.12 22.90
C TRP A 10 14.71 -6.14 21.71
N LEU A 11 15.46 -6.48 20.67
CA LEU A 11 15.53 -5.69 19.43
C LEU A 11 14.15 -5.61 18.72
N LEU A 12 13.45 -6.74 18.60
CA LEU A 12 12.11 -6.78 18.00
C LEU A 12 11.12 -5.91 18.79
N ARG A 13 11.14 -6.01 20.12
CA ARG A 13 10.32 -5.15 20.98
C ARG A 13 10.65 -3.68 20.81
N HIS A 14 11.92 -3.35 20.62
CA HIS A 14 12.37 -1.98 20.36
C HIS A 14 11.81 -1.48 19.01
N ASP A 15 11.97 -2.24 17.93
CA ASP A 15 11.45 -1.90 16.59
C ASP A 15 9.93 -1.75 16.57
N LEU A 16 9.21 -2.66 17.22
CA LEU A 16 7.75 -2.58 17.33
C LEU A 16 7.30 -1.40 18.21
N ARG A 17 8.05 -1.03 19.24
CA ARG A 17 7.78 0.18 20.04
C ARG A 17 7.98 1.45 19.22
N LEU A 18 9.01 1.51 18.38
CA LEU A 18 9.22 2.64 17.47
C LEU A 18 8.05 2.75 16.49
N ALA A 19 7.67 1.66 15.83
CA ALA A 19 6.50 1.63 14.94
C ALA A 19 5.21 2.06 15.67
N GLY A 20 5.00 1.61 16.91
CA GLY A 20 3.85 2.01 17.73
C GLY A 20 3.89 3.48 18.16
N ARG A 21 5.07 4.07 18.41
CA ARG A 21 5.22 5.51 18.67
C ARG A 21 4.88 6.34 17.44
N ASP A 22 5.31 5.90 16.27
CA ASP A 22 5.00 6.56 15.00
C ASP A 22 3.51 6.53 14.71
N PHE A 23 2.85 5.38 14.96
CA PHE A 23 1.39 5.25 14.86
C PHE A 23 0.65 6.20 15.80
N ARG A 24 1.07 6.27 17.08
CA ARG A 24 0.46 7.19 18.07
C ARG A 24 0.75 8.65 17.75
N ALA A 25 1.95 8.97 17.26
CA ALA A 25 2.31 10.33 16.87
C ALA A 25 1.47 10.82 15.69
N SER A 26 1.16 9.94 14.74
CA SER A 26 0.25 10.23 13.62
C SER A 26 -1.19 10.49 14.07
N GLY A 27 -1.61 9.95 15.21
CA GLY A 27 -2.96 10.10 15.78
C GLY A 27 -3.09 11.17 16.87
N ARG A 28 -2.04 11.93 17.19
CA ARG A 28 -2.12 12.97 18.24
C ARG A 28 -3.17 14.04 17.90
N GLY A 29 -4.11 14.22 18.81
CA GLY A 29 -5.26 15.14 18.68
C GLY A 29 -6.54 14.49 18.16
N LYS A 30 -6.49 13.26 17.62
CA LYS A 30 -7.61 12.55 17.00
C LYS A 30 -7.74 11.10 17.51
N SER A 31 -7.11 10.78 18.62
CA SER A 31 -7.04 9.40 19.15
C SER A 31 -8.44 8.77 19.35
N ARG A 32 -9.43 9.55 19.79
CA ARG A 32 -10.81 9.06 20.01
C ARG A 32 -11.47 8.59 18.71
N VAL A 33 -11.29 9.33 17.61
CA VAL A 33 -11.86 8.97 16.29
C VAL A 33 -11.18 7.72 15.75
N VAL A 34 -9.85 7.63 15.85
CA VAL A 34 -9.09 6.43 15.40
C VAL A 34 -9.51 5.22 16.22
N VAL A 35 -9.61 5.33 17.54
CA VAL A 35 -10.07 4.24 18.41
C VAL A 35 -11.50 3.85 18.05
N PHE A 36 -12.41 4.81 17.88
CA PHE A 36 -13.79 4.54 17.48
C PHE A 36 -13.85 3.74 16.16
N ILE A 37 -13.10 4.17 15.14
CA ILE A 37 -13.07 3.49 13.83
C ILE A 37 -12.52 2.07 13.95
N LEU A 38 -11.40 1.89 14.67
CA LEU A 38 -10.83 0.57 14.88
C LEU A 38 -11.78 -0.34 15.66
N THR A 39 -12.46 0.18 16.68
CA THR A 39 -13.45 -0.57 17.45
C THR A 39 -14.68 -0.93 16.61
N ALA A 40 -15.19 0.03 15.83
CA ALA A 40 -16.32 -0.20 14.93
C ALA A 40 -15.96 -1.24 13.84
N ASN A 41 -14.77 -1.15 13.25
CA ASN A 41 -14.27 -2.15 12.33
C ASN A 41 -14.15 -3.53 12.99
N LEU A 42 -13.60 -3.60 14.19
CA LEU A 42 -13.45 -4.84 14.93
C LEU A 42 -14.81 -5.51 15.17
N ILE A 43 -15.79 -4.76 15.67
CA ILE A 43 -17.15 -5.25 15.89
C ILE A 43 -17.79 -5.67 14.57
N PHE A 44 -17.71 -4.85 13.54
CA PHE A 44 -18.29 -5.12 12.24
C PHE A 44 -17.72 -6.41 11.62
N MET A 45 -16.40 -6.59 11.67
CA MET A 45 -15.75 -7.79 11.13
C MET A 45 -16.11 -9.06 11.92
N HIS A 46 -16.27 -8.99 13.25
CA HIS A 46 -16.77 -10.13 14.04
C HIS A 46 -18.19 -10.50 13.65
N LEU A 47 -19.07 -9.51 13.51
CA LEU A 47 -20.46 -9.73 13.10
C LEU A 47 -20.54 -10.29 11.69
N MET A 48 -19.73 -9.78 10.76
CA MET A 48 -19.61 -10.31 9.40
C MET A 48 -19.15 -11.76 9.38
N GLY A 49 -18.14 -12.10 10.19
CA GLY A 49 -17.67 -13.47 10.33
C GLY A 49 -18.73 -14.40 10.91
N PHE A 50 -19.41 -13.96 11.94
CA PHE A 50 -20.51 -14.71 12.55
C PHE A 50 -21.65 -14.95 11.55
N ALA A 51 -22.07 -13.93 10.79
CA ALA A 51 -23.10 -14.04 9.77
C ALA A 51 -22.69 -14.92 8.58
N ALA A 52 -21.44 -14.80 8.11
CA ALA A 52 -20.91 -15.54 6.97
C ALA A 52 -20.51 -16.99 7.30
N ALA A 53 -20.44 -17.36 8.56
CA ALA A 53 -19.97 -18.67 8.99
C ALA A 53 -20.68 -19.87 8.31
N PRO A 54 -22.02 -19.90 8.12
CA PRO A 54 -22.68 -21.01 7.44
C PRO A 54 -22.27 -21.15 5.97
N PHE A 55 -22.01 -20.02 5.28
CA PHE A 55 -21.53 -20.03 3.91
C PHE A 55 -20.14 -20.69 3.82
N PHE A 56 -19.21 -20.27 4.68
CA PHE A 56 -17.86 -20.82 4.73
C PHE A 56 -17.84 -22.29 5.19
N ALA A 57 -18.80 -22.71 6.03
CA ALA A 57 -18.97 -24.11 6.39
C ALA A 57 -19.32 -24.97 5.17
N ARG A 58 -20.23 -24.49 4.31
CA ARG A 58 -20.60 -25.19 3.06
C ARG A 58 -19.41 -25.29 2.11
N LEU A 59 -18.58 -24.23 2.00
CA LEU A 59 -17.34 -24.30 1.21
C LEU A 59 -16.41 -25.41 1.70
N HIS A 60 -16.33 -25.62 3.00
CA HIS A 60 -15.48 -26.66 3.57
C HIS A 60 -16.01 -28.09 3.29
N THR A 61 -17.34 -28.29 3.31
CA THR A 61 -17.98 -29.62 3.24
C THR A 61 -18.48 -29.99 1.86
N GLN A 62 -19.21 -29.10 1.20
CA GLN A 62 -19.91 -29.36 -0.06
C GLN A 62 -19.13 -28.94 -1.30
N PHE A 63 -18.39 -27.87 -1.22
CA PHE A 63 -17.65 -27.25 -2.34
C PHE A 63 -16.14 -27.33 -2.13
N ARG A 64 -15.64 -28.48 -1.67
CA ARG A 64 -14.24 -28.64 -1.29
C ARG A 64 -13.27 -28.42 -2.47
N ALA A 65 -13.62 -28.85 -3.67
CA ALA A 65 -12.79 -28.69 -4.87
C ALA A 65 -12.64 -27.22 -5.25
N GLU A 66 -13.74 -26.49 -5.30
CA GLU A 66 -13.75 -25.03 -5.57
C GLU A 66 -13.06 -24.24 -4.45
N ALA A 67 -13.25 -24.65 -3.19
CA ALA A 67 -12.57 -24.07 -2.05
C ALA A 67 -11.04 -24.27 -2.11
N MET A 68 -10.56 -25.39 -2.65
CA MET A 68 -9.13 -25.65 -2.87
C MET A 68 -8.54 -24.68 -3.90
N VAL A 69 -9.19 -24.51 -5.04
CA VAL A 69 -8.74 -23.56 -6.07
C VAL A 69 -8.84 -22.13 -5.54
N GLY A 70 -9.99 -21.72 -5.02
CA GLY A 70 -10.24 -20.39 -4.47
C GLY A 70 -9.28 -20.06 -3.33
N GLY A 71 -9.05 -21.01 -2.41
CA GLY A 71 -8.11 -20.87 -1.30
C GLY A 71 -6.67 -20.71 -1.77
N THR A 72 -6.23 -21.49 -2.75
CA THR A 72 -4.88 -21.37 -3.32
C THR A 72 -4.69 -20.01 -4.00
N LEU A 73 -5.66 -19.56 -4.78
CA LEU A 73 -5.63 -18.23 -5.42
C LEU A 73 -5.67 -17.10 -4.39
N ALA A 74 -6.48 -17.24 -3.33
CA ALA A 74 -6.53 -16.26 -2.24
C ALA A 74 -5.20 -16.16 -1.51
N VAL A 75 -4.53 -17.28 -1.22
CA VAL A 75 -3.20 -17.28 -0.60
C VAL A 75 -2.15 -16.69 -1.53
N ALA A 76 -2.18 -17.01 -2.83
CA ALA A 76 -1.28 -16.41 -3.82
C ALA A 76 -1.48 -14.90 -3.91
N GLY A 77 -2.74 -14.42 -3.98
CA GLY A 77 -3.07 -13.00 -3.95
C GLY A 77 -2.62 -12.31 -2.65
N ALA A 78 -2.86 -12.95 -1.50
CA ALA A 78 -2.37 -12.45 -0.22
C ALA A 78 -0.83 -12.38 -0.17
N PHE A 79 -0.13 -13.39 -0.70
CA PHE A 79 1.32 -13.38 -0.78
C PHE A 79 1.86 -12.21 -1.60
N THR A 80 1.26 -11.90 -2.77
CA THR A 80 1.66 -10.74 -3.58
C THR A 80 1.41 -9.43 -2.84
N LEU A 81 0.34 -9.31 -2.06
CA LEU A 81 0.06 -8.17 -1.21
C LEU A 81 1.10 -8.00 -0.09
N PHE A 82 1.41 -9.09 0.63
CA PHE A 82 2.46 -9.10 1.63
C PHE A 82 3.82 -8.78 1.05
N LEU A 83 4.14 -9.32 -0.13
CA LEU A 83 5.40 -9.07 -0.84
C LEU A 83 5.54 -7.60 -1.24
N SER A 84 4.48 -7.01 -1.80
CA SER A 84 4.40 -5.58 -2.11
C SER A 84 4.75 -4.72 -0.89
N LYS A 85 4.11 -5.01 0.24
CA LYS A 85 4.34 -4.30 1.50
C LYS A 85 5.76 -4.52 2.02
N SER A 86 6.24 -5.77 1.97
CA SER A 86 7.58 -6.15 2.44
C SER A 86 8.70 -5.47 1.65
N ILE A 87 8.57 -5.37 0.32
CA ILE A 87 9.53 -4.63 -0.52
C ILE A 87 9.56 -3.16 -0.12
N SER A 88 8.39 -2.54 0.07
CA SER A 88 8.30 -1.14 0.48
C SER A 88 8.97 -0.89 1.84
N GLU A 89 8.73 -1.76 2.82
CA GLU A 89 9.35 -1.66 4.14
C GLU A 89 10.86 -1.95 4.11
N ALA A 90 11.32 -2.87 3.26
CA ALA A 90 12.74 -3.17 3.10
C ALA A 90 13.50 -1.96 2.52
N ILE A 91 12.94 -1.28 1.51
CA ILE A 91 13.52 -0.04 0.95
C ILE A 91 13.62 1.04 2.03
N ASP A 92 12.54 1.24 2.77
CA ASP A 92 12.50 2.26 3.81
C ASP A 92 13.47 1.95 4.94
N ALA A 93 13.64 0.67 5.31
CA ALA A 93 14.63 0.23 6.29
C ALA A 93 16.07 0.50 5.83
N LEU A 94 16.36 0.36 4.53
CA LEU A 94 17.67 0.59 3.95
C LEU A 94 18.05 2.08 3.83
N HIS A 95 17.07 2.95 3.57
CA HIS A 95 17.36 4.32 3.13
C HIS A 95 16.94 5.43 4.10
N GLN A 96 16.07 5.14 5.05
CA GLN A 96 15.48 6.18 5.90
C GLN A 96 15.82 6.05 7.38
N ARG A 97 16.40 4.93 7.81
CA ARG A 97 16.77 4.74 9.22
C ARG A 97 18.23 5.12 9.44
N GLY A 98 18.46 6.26 10.09
CA GLY A 98 19.78 6.69 10.55
C GLY A 98 20.33 5.87 11.74
N ASP A 99 19.65 4.78 12.12
CA ASP A 99 20.06 3.87 13.19
C ASP A 99 21.03 2.76 12.72
N LEU A 100 21.22 2.63 11.39
CA LEU A 100 22.11 1.63 10.82
C LEU A 100 23.56 1.82 11.25
N ASP A 101 24.05 3.05 11.28
CA ASP A 101 25.42 3.36 11.70
C ASP A 101 25.67 2.98 13.17
N LEU A 102 24.66 3.22 14.01
CA LEU A 102 24.71 2.83 15.44
C LEU A 102 24.66 1.31 15.60
N LEU A 103 23.87 0.60 14.78
CA LEU A 103 23.80 -0.86 14.83
C LEU A 103 25.07 -1.52 14.28
N LEU A 104 25.71 -0.93 13.27
CA LEU A 104 26.97 -1.40 12.73
C LEU A 104 28.14 -1.20 13.70
N SER A 105 28.11 -0.14 14.50
CA SER A 105 29.12 0.11 15.55
C SER A 105 28.86 -0.69 16.84
N SER A 106 27.72 -1.37 16.95
CA SER A 106 27.38 -2.18 18.14
C SER A 106 27.97 -3.58 18.06
N PRO A 107 28.24 -4.25 19.21
CA PRO A 107 28.76 -5.62 19.23
C PRO A 107 27.69 -6.68 18.88
N ILE A 108 26.59 -6.30 18.28
CA ILE A 108 25.49 -7.22 17.95
C ILE A 108 25.75 -7.88 16.60
N PRO A 109 25.70 -9.22 16.51
CA PRO A 109 25.91 -9.92 15.23
C PRO A 109 24.90 -9.46 14.19
N MET A 110 25.37 -9.07 12.98
CA MET A 110 24.53 -8.55 11.89
C MET A 110 23.38 -9.49 11.53
N ARG A 111 23.60 -10.81 11.58
CA ARG A 111 22.55 -11.80 11.37
C ARG A 111 21.38 -11.62 12.34
N ARG A 112 21.66 -11.31 13.61
CA ARG A 112 20.60 -11.08 14.61
C ARG A 112 19.81 -9.82 14.29
N VAL A 113 20.47 -8.76 13.87
CA VAL A 113 19.83 -7.52 13.40
C VAL A 113 18.91 -7.80 12.21
N LEU A 114 19.39 -8.56 11.20
CA LEU A 114 18.60 -8.90 10.01
C LEU A 114 17.39 -9.77 10.35
N VAL A 115 17.53 -10.80 11.16
CA VAL A 115 16.38 -11.62 11.62
C VAL A 115 15.34 -10.74 12.27
N THR A 116 15.75 -9.84 13.17
CA THR A 116 14.84 -8.91 13.85
C THR A 116 14.12 -7.99 12.88
N ARG A 117 14.86 -7.45 11.90
CA ARG A 117 14.28 -6.57 10.87
C ARG A 117 13.28 -7.31 10.00
N LEU A 118 13.60 -8.52 9.54
CA LEU A 118 12.68 -9.35 8.76
C LEU A 118 11.41 -9.69 9.54
N MET A 119 11.54 -10.03 10.83
CA MET A 119 10.38 -10.24 11.71
C MET A 119 9.56 -8.97 11.88
N ALA A 120 10.18 -7.81 12.07
CA ALA A 120 9.46 -6.54 12.17
C ALA A 120 8.72 -6.19 10.87
N ILE A 121 9.34 -6.40 9.71
CA ILE A 121 8.71 -6.23 8.39
C ILE A 121 7.52 -7.19 8.25
N ALA A 122 7.65 -8.45 8.65
CA ALA A 122 6.57 -9.44 8.61
C ALA A 122 5.37 -8.99 9.46
N VAL A 123 5.61 -8.53 10.70
CA VAL A 123 4.55 -8.02 11.59
C VAL A 123 3.85 -6.80 10.98
N ILE A 124 4.61 -5.86 10.42
CA ILE A 124 4.05 -4.66 9.77
C ILE A 124 3.25 -5.03 8.52
N ALA A 125 3.75 -5.96 7.70
CA ALA A 125 3.04 -6.43 6.51
C ALA A 125 1.74 -7.18 6.86
N ALA A 126 1.74 -7.96 7.93
CA ALA A 126 0.58 -8.70 8.41
C ALA A 126 -0.46 -7.83 9.14
N PHE A 127 -0.09 -6.62 9.57
CA PHE A 127 -0.94 -5.79 10.44
C PHE A 127 -2.34 -5.54 9.87
N LEU A 128 -2.44 -5.10 8.62
CA LEU A 128 -3.73 -4.80 7.99
C LEU A 128 -4.58 -6.05 7.73
N PRO A 129 -4.04 -7.16 7.17
CA PRO A 129 -4.75 -8.42 7.09
C PRO A 129 -5.20 -8.97 8.44
N ILE A 130 -4.36 -8.88 9.48
CA ILE A 130 -4.75 -9.28 10.83
C ILE A 130 -5.95 -8.45 11.31
N LEU A 131 -5.94 -7.15 11.11
CA LEU A 131 -7.02 -6.26 11.54
C LEU A 131 -8.34 -6.55 10.81
N MET A 132 -8.30 -7.02 9.57
CA MET A 132 -9.48 -7.32 8.76
C MET A 132 -9.94 -8.79 8.91
N VAL A 133 -9.02 -9.72 8.77
CA VAL A 133 -9.36 -11.15 8.63
C VAL A 133 -9.52 -11.82 9.99
N VAL A 134 -8.67 -11.51 10.98
CA VAL A 134 -8.70 -12.17 12.29
C VAL A 134 -10.02 -11.95 13.05
N PRO A 135 -10.59 -10.75 13.13
CA PRO A 135 -11.89 -10.57 13.77
C PRO A 135 -13.02 -11.34 13.07
N MET A 136 -12.97 -11.42 11.73
CA MET A 136 -13.92 -12.19 10.96
C MET A 136 -13.80 -13.69 11.29
N LEU A 137 -12.59 -14.24 11.39
CA LEU A 137 -12.36 -15.63 11.79
C LEU A 137 -12.83 -15.88 13.22
N ASN A 138 -12.57 -14.96 14.15
CA ASN A 138 -13.07 -15.07 15.51
C ASN A 138 -14.61 -15.15 15.54
N GLY A 139 -15.31 -14.34 14.72
CA GLY A 139 -16.75 -14.40 14.55
C GLY A 139 -17.24 -15.78 14.06
N MET A 140 -16.51 -16.39 13.10
CA MET A 140 -16.81 -17.74 12.62
C MET A 140 -16.58 -18.80 13.71
N MET A 141 -15.48 -18.68 14.47
CA MET A 141 -15.16 -19.60 15.57
C MET A 141 -16.16 -19.51 16.73
N LEU A 142 -16.67 -18.30 17.05
CA LEU A 142 -17.76 -18.13 18.02
C LEU A 142 -19.04 -18.90 17.63
N ARG A 143 -19.21 -19.22 16.36
CA ARG A 143 -20.30 -20.04 15.85
C ARG A 143 -19.94 -21.54 15.73
N GLY A 144 -18.77 -21.94 16.24
CA GLY A 144 -18.34 -23.35 16.29
C GLY A 144 -17.53 -23.84 15.09
N TYR A 145 -17.19 -22.97 14.12
CA TYR A 145 -16.45 -23.35 12.92
C TYR A 145 -14.94 -23.20 13.09
N PHE A 146 -14.33 -24.09 13.90
CA PHE A 146 -12.90 -24.03 14.26
C PHE A 146 -11.95 -24.47 13.13
N ALA A 147 -12.43 -25.12 12.07
CA ALA A 147 -11.59 -25.52 10.93
C ALA A 147 -10.83 -24.36 10.30
N TRP A 148 -11.39 -23.15 10.34
CA TRP A 148 -10.78 -21.92 9.80
C TRP A 148 -9.66 -21.35 10.67
N ALA A 149 -9.36 -21.96 11.83
CA ALA A 149 -8.21 -21.55 12.66
C ALA A 149 -6.86 -21.72 11.93
N GLY A 150 -6.80 -22.58 10.90
CA GLY A 150 -5.63 -22.72 10.02
C GLY A 150 -5.19 -21.42 9.33
N VAL A 151 -6.07 -20.44 9.21
CA VAL A 151 -5.74 -19.15 8.61
C VAL A 151 -4.71 -18.38 9.43
N TYR A 152 -4.66 -18.49 10.76
CA TYR A 152 -3.68 -17.81 11.62
C TYR A 152 -2.24 -18.18 11.27
N PRO A 153 -1.85 -19.48 11.31
CA PRO A 153 -0.49 -19.86 10.94
C PRO A 153 -0.20 -19.57 9.47
N VAL A 154 -1.17 -19.60 8.56
CA VAL A 154 -0.99 -19.24 7.15
C VAL A 154 -0.63 -17.77 7.02
N ILE A 155 -1.34 -16.84 7.67
CA ILE A 155 -1.00 -15.41 7.67
C ILE A 155 0.43 -15.19 8.19
N GLY A 156 0.79 -15.82 9.30
CA GLY A 156 2.14 -15.72 9.87
C GLY A 156 3.22 -16.23 8.91
N SER A 157 2.99 -17.39 8.30
CA SER A 157 3.92 -18.02 7.35
C SER A 157 4.12 -17.17 6.10
N LEU A 158 3.02 -16.65 5.52
CA LEU A 158 3.07 -15.76 4.37
C LEU A 158 3.81 -14.47 4.67
N ALA A 159 3.56 -13.87 5.83
CA ALA A 159 4.25 -12.65 6.24
C ALA A 159 5.76 -12.85 6.38
N LEU A 160 6.18 -13.96 6.98
CA LEU A 160 7.60 -14.33 7.10
C LEU A 160 8.24 -14.61 5.74
N ALA A 161 7.60 -15.41 4.90
CA ALA A 161 8.10 -15.74 3.57
C ALA A 161 8.19 -14.48 2.69
N ALA A 162 7.16 -13.64 2.72
CA ALA A 162 7.14 -12.39 1.94
C ALA A 162 8.16 -11.37 2.45
N SER A 163 8.41 -11.28 3.77
CA SER A 163 9.44 -10.40 4.32
C SER A 163 10.84 -10.82 3.87
N ALA A 164 11.12 -12.12 3.87
CA ALA A 164 12.37 -12.68 3.38
C ALA A 164 12.54 -12.45 1.86
N ALA A 165 11.52 -12.78 1.06
CA ALA A 165 11.52 -12.58 -0.38
C ALA A 165 11.64 -11.10 -0.76
N GLY A 166 10.90 -10.21 -0.08
CA GLY A 166 10.95 -8.76 -0.31
C GLY A 166 12.32 -8.17 -0.01
N ALA A 167 12.95 -8.59 1.09
CA ALA A 167 14.31 -8.20 1.41
C ALA A 167 15.30 -8.75 0.38
N ALA A 168 15.26 -10.04 0.03
CA ALA A 168 16.14 -10.64 -0.97
C ALA A 168 16.03 -9.92 -2.33
N LEU A 169 14.82 -9.62 -2.79
CA LEU A 169 14.58 -8.84 -4.00
C LEU A 169 15.19 -7.44 -3.92
N THR A 170 14.97 -6.73 -2.80
CA THR A 170 15.47 -5.36 -2.61
C THR A 170 16.99 -5.34 -2.60
N PHE A 171 17.62 -6.29 -1.92
CA PHE A 171 19.10 -6.42 -1.91
C PHE A 171 19.66 -6.90 -3.25
N GLY A 172 18.98 -7.82 -3.95
CA GLY A 172 19.34 -8.23 -5.29
C GLY A 172 19.31 -7.06 -6.27
N LEU A 173 18.27 -6.23 -6.21
CA LEU A 173 18.20 -4.99 -7.00
C LEU A 173 19.31 -4.01 -6.62
N LEU A 174 19.65 -3.91 -5.34
CA LEU A 174 20.74 -3.03 -4.88
C LEU A 174 22.09 -3.47 -5.46
N ALA A 175 22.35 -4.77 -5.45
CA ALA A 175 23.58 -5.34 -6.00
C ALA A 175 23.67 -5.19 -7.53
N TRP A 176 22.54 -5.32 -8.24
CA TRP A 176 22.49 -5.30 -9.70
C TRP A 176 22.36 -3.88 -10.28
N LEU A 177 21.48 -3.04 -9.75
CA LEU A 177 21.15 -1.71 -10.31
C LEU A 177 21.82 -0.56 -9.57
N GLY A 178 22.43 -0.81 -8.42
CA GLY A 178 23.00 0.21 -7.54
C GLY A 178 21.93 1.02 -6.80
N PRO A 179 22.32 1.88 -5.84
CA PRO A 179 21.43 2.51 -4.88
C PRO A 179 20.42 3.51 -5.49
N ARG A 180 20.80 4.14 -6.62
CA ARG A 180 19.95 5.13 -7.29
C ARG A 180 18.72 4.49 -7.94
N TRP A 181 18.92 3.41 -8.68
CA TRP A 181 17.86 2.75 -9.43
C TRP A 181 17.05 1.76 -8.58
N THR A 182 17.66 1.21 -7.53
CA THR A 182 16.98 0.30 -6.60
C THR A 182 15.71 0.91 -6.02
N ARG A 183 15.74 2.19 -5.61
CA ARG A 183 14.56 2.85 -5.04
C ARG A 183 13.38 2.90 -6.01
N PHE A 184 13.66 3.21 -7.27
CA PHE A 184 12.63 3.28 -8.30
C PHE A 184 12.11 1.88 -8.64
N SER A 185 13.00 0.96 -8.97
CA SER A 185 12.65 -0.40 -9.41
C SER A 185 11.94 -1.20 -8.32
N ALA A 186 12.41 -1.12 -7.08
CA ALA A 186 11.77 -1.82 -5.98
C ALA A 186 10.37 -1.24 -5.64
N ARG A 187 10.18 0.09 -5.73
CA ARG A 187 8.84 0.68 -5.60
C ARG A 187 7.91 0.32 -6.76
N ALA A 188 8.43 0.27 -7.98
CA ALA A 188 7.68 -0.18 -9.14
C ALA A 188 7.24 -1.65 -8.99
N LEU A 189 8.14 -2.53 -8.56
CA LEU A 189 7.82 -3.93 -8.26
C LEU A 189 6.80 -4.07 -7.12
N ALA A 190 6.97 -3.33 -6.02
CA ALA A 190 6.00 -3.32 -4.93
C ALA A 190 4.61 -2.91 -5.44
N THR A 191 4.54 -1.85 -6.26
CA THR A 191 3.28 -1.40 -6.86
C THR A 191 2.69 -2.45 -7.79
N MET A 192 3.52 -3.11 -8.60
CA MET A 192 3.10 -4.18 -9.52
C MET A 192 2.51 -5.38 -8.76
N PHE A 193 3.17 -5.84 -7.70
CA PHE A 193 2.64 -6.94 -6.88
C PHE A 193 1.35 -6.55 -6.15
N GLY A 194 1.24 -5.33 -5.63
CA GLY A 194 0.01 -4.83 -5.03
C GLY A 194 -1.12 -4.72 -6.05
N ALA A 195 -0.81 -4.25 -7.27
CA ALA A 195 -1.74 -4.19 -8.39
C ALA A 195 -2.21 -5.58 -8.82
N LEU A 196 -1.30 -6.54 -8.95
CA LEU A 196 -1.62 -7.92 -9.30
C LEU A 196 -2.56 -8.55 -8.26
N SER A 197 -2.28 -8.34 -6.97
CA SER A 197 -3.16 -8.78 -5.89
C SER A 197 -4.56 -8.20 -6.02
N PHE A 198 -4.68 -6.90 -6.31
CA PHE A 198 -5.98 -6.26 -6.49
C PHE A 198 -6.69 -6.75 -7.76
N LEU A 199 -6.01 -6.80 -8.91
CA LEU A 199 -6.59 -7.23 -10.17
C LEU A 199 -7.06 -8.69 -10.11
N SER A 200 -6.37 -9.56 -9.36
CA SER A 200 -6.81 -10.94 -9.16
C SER A 200 -8.20 -11.02 -8.49
N THR A 201 -8.51 -10.10 -7.57
CA THR A 201 -9.86 -10.03 -6.97
C THR A 201 -10.93 -9.51 -7.93
N GLN A 202 -10.51 -8.84 -9.01
CA GLN A 202 -11.40 -8.27 -10.04
C GLN A 202 -11.49 -9.14 -11.30
N ALA A 203 -10.90 -10.34 -11.28
CA ALA A 203 -10.84 -11.23 -12.44
C ALA A 203 -12.23 -11.51 -13.06
N ARG A 204 -13.28 -11.59 -12.24
CA ARG A 204 -14.66 -11.78 -12.71
C ARG A 204 -15.17 -10.67 -13.64
N PHE A 205 -14.62 -9.45 -13.56
CA PHE A 205 -15.01 -8.33 -14.39
C PHE A 205 -14.08 -8.13 -15.59
N LEU A 206 -12.82 -8.59 -15.45
CA LEU A 206 -11.76 -8.38 -16.44
C LEU A 206 -11.66 -9.54 -17.44
N VAL A 207 -11.98 -10.76 -17.00
CA VAL A 207 -11.85 -11.97 -17.81
C VAL A 207 -13.22 -12.36 -18.35
N PRO A 208 -13.34 -12.64 -19.68
CA PRO A 208 -14.57 -13.16 -20.28
C PRO A 208 -15.07 -14.42 -19.60
N ASP A 209 -16.39 -14.64 -19.62
CA ASP A 209 -17.01 -15.73 -18.87
C ASP A 209 -16.59 -17.11 -19.39
N ASP A 210 -16.42 -17.24 -20.71
CA ASP A 210 -15.91 -18.45 -21.38
C ASP A 210 -14.49 -18.80 -20.96
N ALA A 211 -13.59 -17.82 -20.98
CA ALA A 211 -12.19 -18.00 -20.54
C ALA A 211 -12.13 -18.33 -19.05
N ARG A 212 -13.00 -17.72 -18.23
CA ARG A 212 -13.09 -18.03 -16.80
C ARG A 212 -13.63 -19.43 -16.56
N ALA A 213 -14.67 -19.83 -17.28
CA ALA A 213 -15.22 -21.18 -17.20
C ALA A 213 -14.19 -22.24 -17.64
N ALA A 214 -13.47 -21.99 -18.75
CA ALA A 214 -12.40 -22.87 -19.21
C ALA A 214 -11.28 -22.99 -18.18
N PHE A 215 -10.86 -21.87 -17.57
CA PHE A 215 -9.87 -21.86 -16.48
C PHE A 215 -10.35 -22.71 -15.29
N TRP A 216 -11.57 -22.48 -14.80
CA TRP A 216 -12.12 -23.23 -13.69
C TRP A 216 -12.19 -24.73 -14.00
N HIS A 217 -12.66 -25.11 -15.18
CA HIS A 217 -12.72 -26.49 -15.63
C HIS A 217 -11.32 -27.14 -15.68
N ALA A 218 -10.30 -26.41 -16.13
CA ALA A 218 -8.94 -26.93 -16.23
C ALA A 218 -8.25 -27.12 -14.86
N VAL A 219 -8.54 -26.25 -13.88
CA VAL A 219 -7.84 -26.25 -12.59
C VAL A 219 -8.60 -26.91 -11.45
N THR A 220 -9.93 -27.10 -11.57
CA THR A 220 -10.72 -27.74 -10.52
C THR A 220 -10.45 -29.23 -10.49
N PRO A 221 -10.06 -29.80 -9.35
CA PRO A 221 -9.88 -31.24 -9.19
C PRO A 221 -11.18 -32.02 -9.47
N ALA A 222 -11.03 -33.21 -10.00
CA ALA A 222 -12.20 -34.08 -10.21
C ALA A 222 -12.99 -34.31 -8.90
N PRO A 223 -14.32 -34.41 -8.97
CA PRO A 223 -15.16 -34.64 -7.78
C PRO A 223 -14.69 -35.91 -7.01
N GLY A 224 -14.60 -35.78 -5.68
CA GLY A 224 -14.15 -36.89 -4.81
C GLY A 224 -12.64 -37.06 -4.69
N VAL A 225 -11.83 -36.35 -5.49
CA VAL A 225 -10.38 -36.43 -5.39
C VAL A 225 -9.88 -35.31 -4.47
N THR A 226 -9.18 -35.68 -3.39
CA THR A 226 -8.45 -34.69 -2.57
C THR A 226 -7.04 -34.61 -3.09
N PRO A 227 -6.66 -33.51 -3.77
CA PRO A 227 -5.33 -33.39 -4.36
C PRO A 227 -4.27 -33.21 -3.26
N TRP A 228 -3.18 -33.99 -3.35
CA TRP A 228 -2.08 -33.98 -2.37
C TRP A 228 -0.85 -33.17 -2.81
N GLY A 229 -0.81 -32.71 -4.03
CA GLY A 229 0.32 -32.00 -4.59
C GLY A 229 0.66 -30.71 -3.81
N PRO A 230 1.95 -30.26 -3.80
CA PRO A 230 2.41 -29.07 -3.09
C PRO A 230 1.67 -27.79 -3.48
N GLN A 231 1.18 -27.71 -4.72
CA GLN A 231 0.40 -26.56 -5.21
C GLN A 231 -0.90 -26.35 -4.42
N TRP A 232 -1.44 -27.38 -3.78
CA TRP A 232 -2.67 -27.32 -2.99
C TRP A 232 -2.42 -27.10 -1.49
N TRP A 233 -1.17 -27.15 -1.04
CA TRP A 233 -0.84 -26.95 0.37
C TRP A 233 -1.35 -25.62 0.93
N PRO A 234 -1.31 -24.49 0.20
CA PRO A 234 -1.87 -23.24 0.71
C PRO A 234 -3.35 -23.35 1.07
N ALA A 235 -4.18 -23.90 0.18
CA ALA A 235 -5.61 -24.07 0.44
C ALA A 235 -5.87 -25.10 1.55
N ARG A 236 -5.16 -26.21 1.56
CA ARG A 236 -5.28 -27.26 2.59
C ARG A 236 -4.94 -26.72 3.97
N ALA A 237 -3.90 -25.89 4.07
CA ALA A 237 -3.54 -25.22 5.32
C ALA A 237 -4.66 -24.28 5.80
N LEU A 238 -5.31 -23.53 4.88
CA LEU A 238 -6.47 -22.69 5.22
C LEU A 238 -7.63 -23.53 5.75
N LEU A 239 -7.83 -24.74 5.21
CA LEU A 239 -8.88 -25.66 5.61
C LEU A 239 -8.54 -26.49 6.87
N GLY A 240 -7.41 -26.19 7.53
CA GLY A 240 -7.03 -26.78 8.81
C GLY A 240 -6.17 -28.04 8.74
N ASP A 241 -5.67 -28.43 7.56
CA ASP A 241 -4.79 -29.59 7.42
C ASP A 241 -3.42 -29.32 8.08
N ALA A 242 -3.08 -30.05 9.13
CA ALA A 242 -1.91 -29.80 9.97
C ALA A 242 -0.57 -29.93 9.23
N ILE A 243 -0.42 -30.92 8.33
CA ILE A 243 0.83 -31.13 7.58
C ILE A 243 1.15 -29.94 6.65
N PRO A 244 0.25 -29.46 5.78
CA PRO A 244 0.46 -28.25 5.01
C PRO A 244 0.69 -27.00 5.87
N MET A 245 -0.01 -26.85 7.00
CA MET A 245 0.22 -25.72 7.92
C MET A 245 1.65 -25.70 8.46
N LEU A 246 2.12 -26.87 8.94
CA LEU A 246 3.50 -27.01 9.43
C LEU A 246 4.52 -26.77 8.33
N ALA A 247 4.28 -27.32 7.14
CA ALA A 247 5.16 -27.13 5.99
C ALA A 247 5.30 -25.65 5.61
N LEU A 248 4.19 -24.89 5.54
CA LEU A 248 4.21 -23.46 5.28
C LEU A 248 4.90 -22.66 6.39
N ALA A 249 4.69 -23.04 7.65
CA ALA A 249 5.38 -22.41 8.78
C ALA A 249 6.89 -22.62 8.73
N LEU A 250 7.32 -23.85 8.45
CA LEU A 250 8.75 -24.18 8.28
C LEU A 250 9.36 -23.45 7.07
N LEU A 251 8.61 -23.33 5.97
CA LEU A 251 9.04 -22.59 4.79
C LEU A 251 9.20 -21.09 5.10
N GLY A 252 8.27 -20.48 5.81
CA GLY A 252 8.37 -19.08 6.21
C GLY A 252 9.55 -18.81 7.15
N ILE A 253 9.72 -19.63 8.18
CA ILE A 253 10.86 -19.55 9.11
C ILE A 253 12.17 -19.83 8.39
N GLY A 254 12.22 -20.88 7.57
CA GLY A 254 13.37 -21.26 6.77
C GLY A 254 13.81 -20.14 5.82
N ALA A 255 12.86 -19.50 5.14
CA ALA A 255 13.13 -18.37 4.27
C ALA A 255 13.81 -17.20 5.02
N VAL A 256 13.32 -16.84 6.22
CA VAL A 256 13.94 -15.82 7.07
C VAL A 256 15.35 -16.24 7.47
N MET A 257 15.55 -17.50 7.84
CA MET A 257 16.86 -18.01 8.24
C MET A 257 17.87 -18.02 7.09
N VAL A 258 17.45 -18.47 5.91
CA VAL A 258 18.30 -18.50 4.71
C VAL A 258 18.70 -17.09 4.29
N VAL A 259 17.70 -16.21 4.17
CA VAL A 259 17.93 -14.82 3.73
C VAL A 259 18.77 -14.05 4.75
N SER A 260 18.55 -14.22 6.04
CA SER A 260 19.35 -13.56 7.08
C SER A 260 20.80 -14.04 7.10
N ARG A 261 21.09 -15.30 6.74
CA ARG A 261 22.45 -15.82 6.62
C ARG A 261 23.13 -15.27 5.34
N GLY A 262 22.46 -15.37 4.20
CA GLY A 262 23.02 -14.92 2.92
C GLY A 262 23.24 -13.40 2.84
N LEU A 263 22.27 -12.63 3.34
CA LEU A 263 22.38 -11.17 3.30
C LEU A 263 23.29 -10.59 4.41
N GLY A 264 23.57 -11.35 5.48
CA GLY A 264 24.42 -10.86 6.56
C GLY A 264 25.81 -10.44 6.11
N GLN A 265 26.36 -11.16 5.15
CA GLN A 265 27.69 -10.86 4.57
C GLN A 265 27.61 -9.70 3.57
N VAL A 266 26.59 -9.71 2.70
CA VAL A 266 26.40 -8.67 1.67
C VAL A 266 25.99 -7.33 2.26
N TYR A 267 25.21 -7.35 3.33
CA TYR A 267 24.73 -6.14 3.99
C TYR A 267 25.86 -5.35 4.64
N GLY A 268 26.75 -6.02 5.36
CA GLY A 268 27.91 -5.36 5.97
C GLY A 268 28.80 -4.67 4.93
N ALA A 269 29.12 -5.35 3.82
CA ALA A 269 29.92 -4.80 2.74
C ALA A 269 29.18 -3.67 1.96
N GLY A 270 27.88 -3.84 1.69
CA GLY A 270 27.07 -2.88 0.92
C GLY A 270 26.82 -1.57 1.67
N VAL A 271 26.62 -1.63 2.98
CA VAL A 271 26.44 -0.42 3.82
C VAL A 271 27.76 0.35 3.91
N LEU A 272 28.89 -0.33 4.11
CA LEU A 272 30.22 0.31 4.14
C LEU A 272 30.53 0.99 2.81
N ASN A 273 30.22 0.35 1.67
CA ASN A 273 30.40 0.96 0.35
C ASN A 273 29.45 2.17 0.12
N ASN A 274 28.22 2.12 0.59
CA ASN A 274 27.29 3.24 0.46
C ASN A 274 27.68 4.44 1.34
N LEU A 275 28.23 4.21 2.52
CA LEU A 275 28.79 5.25 3.39
C LEU A 275 30.02 5.90 2.72
N ALA A 276 30.89 5.11 2.10
CA ALA A 276 32.05 5.60 1.35
C ALA A 276 31.64 6.46 0.13
N LEU A 277 30.57 6.07 -0.58
CA LEU A 277 30.05 6.78 -1.75
C LEU A 277 29.24 8.04 -1.37
N ALA A 278 28.59 8.08 -0.22
CA ALA A 278 27.86 9.25 0.26
C ALA A 278 28.81 10.44 0.62
N GLY A 279 30.08 10.16 0.90
CA GLY A 279 31.10 11.17 1.18
C GLY A 279 31.76 11.84 -0.04
N GLY A 280 31.46 11.42 -1.28
CA GLY A 280 32.37 11.69 -2.39
C GLY A 280 31.87 12.41 -3.64
N VAL A 281 30.60 12.74 -3.82
CA VAL A 281 30.20 13.47 -5.04
C VAL A 281 29.98 14.95 -4.76
N ARG A 282 31.06 15.70 -4.73
CA ARG A 282 31.01 17.13 -5.07
C ARG A 282 30.68 17.23 -6.55
N VAL A 283 29.39 17.33 -6.89
CA VAL A 283 29.00 17.81 -8.20
C VAL A 283 29.50 19.25 -8.30
N ALA A 284 30.54 19.46 -9.10
CA ALA A 284 30.97 20.78 -9.47
C ALA A 284 29.76 21.53 -10.05
N GLY A 285 29.20 22.42 -9.27
CA GLY A 285 28.02 23.18 -9.65
C GLY A 285 28.38 24.10 -10.81
N VAL A 286 27.96 23.74 -12.02
CA VAL A 286 27.94 24.70 -13.12
C VAL A 286 27.06 25.87 -12.66
N ALA A 287 27.65 27.08 -12.51
CA ALA A 287 26.93 28.26 -12.15
C ALA A 287 25.84 28.55 -13.19
N ARG A 288 24.62 28.10 -12.91
CA ARG A 288 23.47 28.35 -13.78
C ARG A 288 22.96 29.74 -13.51
N ARG A 289 23.03 30.61 -14.51
CA ARG A 289 22.37 31.92 -14.48
C ARG A 289 20.86 31.68 -14.25
N PHE A 290 20.35 32.21 -13.15
CA PHE A 290 18.91 32.22 -12.89
C PHE A 290 18.24 33.17 -13.88
N ARG A 291 17.60 32.64 -14.90
CA ARG A 291 16.77 33.39 -15.85
C ARG A 291 15.30 33.20 -15.47
N GLY A 292 14.59 34.27 -15.19
CA GLY A 292 13.17 34.31 -14.87
C GLY A 292 12.88 34.91 -13.49
N GLY A 293 11.66 35.42 -13.30
CA GLY A 293 11.21 36.01 -12.03
C GLY A 293 11.10 34.98 -10.91
N THR A 294 11.07 35.47 -9.67
CA THR A 294 11.00 34.63 -8.44
C THR A 294 9.83 33.62 -8.45
N ALA A 295 8.69 33.99 -9.01
CA ALA A 295 7.52 33.12 -9.13
C ALA A 295 7.77 31.92 -10.06
N TRP A 296 8.41 32.14 -11.22
CA TRP A 296 8.74 31.06 -12.15
C TRP A 296 9.82 30.14 -11.58
N ALA A 297 10.82 30.68 -10.92
CA ALA A 297 11.85 29.90 -10.25
C ALA A 297 11.25 29.00 -9.15
N ALA A 298 10.31 29.51 -8.36
CA ALA A 298 9.59 28.77 -7.34
C ALA A 298 8.72 27.66 -7.97
N PHE A 299 7.95 27.97 -9.02
CA PHE A 299 7.14 26.98 -9.75
C PHE A 299 8.01 25.86 -10.33
N ARG A 300 9.09 26.21 -11.03
CA ARG A 300 10.03 25.24 -11.62
C ARG A 300 10.67 24.34 -10.57
N LYS A 301 11.07 24.93 -9.42
CA LYS A 301 11.61 24.15 -8.29
C LYS A 301 10.59 23.09 -7.81
N GLU A 302 9.36 23.50 -7.53
CA GLU A 302 8.32 22.61 -7.02
C GLU A 302 7.94 21.55 -8.06
N MET A 303 7.85 21.89 -9.35
CA MET A 303 7.60 20.96 -10.44
C MET A 303 8.73 19.91 -10.55
N LEU A 304 9.98 20.34 -10.48
CA LEU A 304 11.12 19.41 -10.52
C LEU A 304 11.17 18.49 -9.30
N LEU A 305 10.80 18.99 -8.11
CA LEU A 305 10.69 18.15 -6.91
C LEU A 305 9.59 17.10 -7.08
N LEU A 306 8.44 17.48 -7.63
CA LEU A 306 7.34 16.57 -7.92
C LEU A 306 7.78 15.49 -8.92
N LEU A 307 8.35 15.87 -10.06
CA LEU A 307 8.79 14.93 -11.12
C LEU A 307 9.94 14.02 -10.69
N ARG A 308 10.79 14.49 -9.78
CA ARG A 308 11.92 13.70 -9.25
C ARG A 308 11.54 12.85 -8.05
N HIS A 309 10.30 12.94 -7.56
CA HIS A 309 9.86 12.14 -6.43
C HIS A 309 9.77 10.65 -6.83
N PRO A 310 10.62 9.77 -6.26
CA PRO A 310 10.85 8.43 -6.80
C PRO A 310 9.66 7.47 -6.66
N GLY A 311 8.62 7.83 -5.92
CA GLY A 311 7.45 6.99 -5.71
C GLY A 311 6.14 7.57 -6.26
N LEU A 312 6.17 8.81 -6.78
CA LEU A 312 4.93 9.48 -7.18
C LEU A 312 4.28 8.82 -8.39
N GLY A 313 5.06 8.50 -9.42
CA GLY A 313 4.56 7.82 -10.61
C GLY A 313 3.94 6.46 -10.28
N ALA A 314 4.59 5.67 -9.41
CA ALA A 314 4.07 4.39 -8.95
C ALA A 314 2.75 4.55 -8.15
N GLN A 315 2.65 5.55 -7.28
CA GLN A 315 1.43 5.81 -6.51
C GLN A 315 0.27 6.27 -7.38
N VAL A 316 0.52 7.15 -8.34
CA VAL A 316 -0.49 7.60 -9.33
C VAL A 316 -0.93 6.43 -10.20
N PHE A 317 0.01 5.65 -10.73
CA PHE A 317 -0.28 4.45 -11.53
C PHE A 317 -1.15 3.44 -10.75
N TYR A 318 -0.86 3.24 -9.48
CA TYR A 318 -1.66 2.38 -8.61
C TYR A 318 -3.12 2.84 -8.50
N GLN A 319 -3.38 4.15 -8.47
CA GLN A 319 -4.75 4.67 -8.45
C GLN A 319 -5.49 4.36 -9.76
N PHE A 320 -4.82 4.43 -10.91
CA PHE A 320 -5.44 4.04 -12.18
C PHE A 320 -5.78 2.55 -12.25
N ILE A 321 -4.96 1.69 -11.66
CA ILE A 321 -5.26 0.25 -11.58
C ILE A 321 -6.57 -0.01 -10.82
N PHE A 322 -6.86 0.74 -9.77
CA PHE A 322 -8.14 0.64 -9.05
C PHE A 322 -9.32 1.18 -9.85
N LEU A 323 -9.09 2.20 -10.69
CA LEU A 323 -10.15 2.79 -11.51
C LEU A 323 -10.63 1.84 -12.62
N VAL A 324 -9.69 1.19 -13.32
CA VAL A 324 -9.99 0.39 -14.51
C VAL A 324 -11.02 -0.72 -14.25
N PRO A 325 -10.87 -1.62 -13.27
CA PRO A 325 -11.86 -2.65 -13.02
C PRO A 325 -13.22 -2.11 -12.62
N GLY A 326 -13.23 -1.04 -11.82
CA GLY A 326 -14.47 -0.36 -11.43
C GLY A 326 -15.21 0.25 -12.63
N ALA A 327 -14.47 0.89 -13.51
CA ALA A 327 -15.04 1.46 -14.74
C ALA A 327 -15.59 0.34 -15.66
N ILE A 328 -14.86 -0.76 -15.86
CA ILE A 328 -15.31 -1.91 -16.66
C ILE A 328 -16.56 -2.54 -16.04
N ALA A 329 -16.55 -2.75 -14.71
CA ALA A 329 -17.71 -3.31 -14.00
C ALA A 329 -18.97 -2.45 -14.20
N LEU A 330 -18.82 -1.12 -14.10
CA LEU A 330 -19.92 -0.19 -14.31
C LEU A 330 -20.38 -0.12 -15.75
N MET A 331 -19.47 -0.24 -16.73
CA MET A 331 -19.84 -0.32 -18.16
C MET A 331 -20.64 -1.59 -18.44
N LYS A 332 -20.21 -2.75 -17.92
CA LYS A 332 -20.95 -4.03 -18.09
C LYS A 332 -22.33 -4.00 -17.42
N LEU A 333 -22.48 -3.34 -16.28
CA LEU A 333 -23.78 -3.14 -15.64
C LEU A 333 -24.70 -2.24 -16.48
N GLY A 334 -24.14 -1.30 -17.25
CA GLY A 334 -24.86 -0.45 -18.19
C GLY A 334 -25.41 -1.21 -19.40
N ASP A 335 -24.68 -2.22 -19.91
CA ASP A 335 -25.10 -3.04 -21.06
C ASP A 335 -26.33 -3.93 -20.76
N THR A 336 -26.61 -4.21 -19.49
CA THR A 336 -27.79 -4.95 -19.04
C THR A 336 -29.05 -4.11 -18.85
N GLY A 337 -29.11 -2.93 -19.48
CA GLY A 337 -30.28 -2.04 -19.50
C GLY A 337 -30.30 -0.94 -18.44
N GLY A 338 -29.25 -0.83 -17.62
CA GLY A 338 -29.09 0.24 -16.63
C GLY A 338 -28.02 1.24 -17.08
N HIS A 339 -28.40 2.48 -17.36
CA HIS A 339 -27.43 3.55 -17.61
C HIS A 339 -26.54 3.72 -16.36
N SER A 340 -25.22 3.57 -16.50
CA SER A 340 -24.28 3.71 -15.39
C SER A 340 -23.39 4.97 -15.41
N PRO A 341 -23.77 6.09 -16.12
CA PRO A 341 -23.02 7.34 -16.05
C PRO A 341 -22.76 7.81 -14.61
N PRO A 342 -23.76 7.73 -13.68
CA PRO A 342 -23.56 8.11 -12.27
C PRO A 342 -22.40 7.38 -11.59
N GLY A 343 -22.28 6.07 -11.83
CA GLY A 343 -21.21 5.27 -11.25
C GLY A 343 -19.81 5.62 -11.77
N VAL A 344 -19.70 5.91 -13.07
CA VAL A 344 -18.44 6.34 -13.69
C VAL A 344 -18.01 7.70 -13.13
N VAL A 345 -18.95 8.64 -13.00
CA VAL A 345 -18.70 9.97 -12.41
C VAL A 345 -18.29 9.85 -10.94
N PHE A 346 -18.98 9.00 -10.16
CA PHE A 346 -18.63 8.69 -8.77
C PHE A 346 -17.17 8.22 -8.65
N LEU A 347 -16.78 7.21 -9.43
CA LEU A 347 -15.42 6.67 -9.40
C LEU A 347 -14.39 7.71 -9.83
N THR A 348 -14.67 8.50 -10.83
CA THR A 348 -13.73 9.52 -11.33
C THR A 348 -13.51 10.62 -10.30
N ALA A 349 -14.55 11.08 -9.62
CA ALA A 349 -14.44 12.05 -8.53
C ALA A 349 -13.65 11.49 -7.34
N LEU A 350 -13.93 10.25 -6.92
CA LEU A 350 -13.21 9.55 -5.87
C LEU A 350 -11.70 9.44 -6.19
N MET A 351 -11.36 9.06 -7.44
CA MET A 351 -9.98 8.96 -7.90
C MET A 351 -9.29 10.32 -7.96
N THR A 352 -9.98 11.35 -8.42
CA THR A 352 -9.45 12.72 -8.46
C THR A 352 -9.06 13.19 -7.06
N GLY A 353 -9.90 12.97 -6.06
CA GLY A 353 -9.59 13.28 -4.67
C GLY A 353 -8.35 12.53 -4.16
N ARG A 354 -8.23 11.24 -4.48
CA ARG A 354 -7.07 10.42 -4.12
C ARG A 354 -5.79 10.84 -4.82
N ILE A 355 -5.83 11.11 -6.11
CA ILE A 355 -4.70 11.60 -6.88
C ILE A 355 -4.25 12.96 -6.35
N THR A 356 -5.19 13.86 -6.07
CA THR A 356 -4.89 15.18 -5.48
C THR A 356 -4.17 15.03 -4.14
N LYS A 357 -4.60 14.11 -3.27
CA LYS A 357 -3.90 13.83 -2.01
C LYS A 357 -2.45 13.44 -2.24
N ILE A 358 -2.17 12.58 -3.22
CA ILE A 358 -0.81 12.13 -3.56
C ILE A 358 0.02 13.29 -4.10
N LEU A 359 -0.55 14.10 -5.01
CA LEU A 359 0.14 15.22 -5.62
C LEU A 359 0.44 16.35 -4.64
N VAL A 360 -0.43 16.56 -3.65
CA VAL A 360 -0.25 17.57 -2.60
C VAL A 360 0.79 17.16 -1.55
N ALA A 361 0.92 15.85 -1.29
CA ALA A 361 1.85 15.35 -0.28
C ALA A 361 3.31 15.77 -0.56
N SER A 362 3.76 15.72 -1.81
CA SER A 362 5.15 16.10 -2.16
C SER A 362 5.45 17.59 -1.93
N PRO A 363 4.72 18.56 -2.51
CA PRO A 363 5.06 19.98 -2.33
C PRO A 363 4.73 20.52 -0.93
N PHE A 364 3.72 20.00 -0.24
CA PHE A 364 3.25 20.56 1.03
C PHE A 364 3.72 19.81 2.27
N GLU A 365 3.91 18.49 2.18
CA GLU A 365 4.24 17.63 3.33
C GLU A 365 5.73 17.23 3.37
N ALA A 366 6.37 17.05 2.20
CA ALA A 366 7.75 16.57 2.09
C ALA A 366 8.79 17.67 1.84
N ASP A 367 8.54 18.92 2.29
CA ASP A 367 9.48 20.03 2.13
C ASP A 367 10.67 19.85 3.08
N HIS A 368 11.65 19.04 2.67
CA HIS A 368 12.89 18.80 3.42
C HIS A 368 13.78 20.05 3.55
N ALA A 369 13.51 21.09 2.77
CA ALA A 369 14.26 22.34 2.75
C ALA A 369 13.47 23.52 3.34
N ALA A 370 12.51 23.26 4.22
CA ALA A 370 11.70 24.31 4.83
C ALA A 370 12.54 25.39 5.53
N ALA A 371 13.65 24.99 6.16
CA ALA A 371 14.59 25.94 6.78
C ALA A 371 15.29 26.83 5.74
N LEU A 372 15.71 26.27 4.59
CA LEU A 372 16.28 27.02 3.49
C LEU A 372 15.23 27.92 2.81
N GLY A 373 13.98 27.45 2.72
CA GLY A 373 12.86 28.24 2.22
C GLY A 373 12.55 29.46 3.11
N ALA A 374 12.72 29.33 4.42
CA ALA A 374 12.52 30.44 5.37
C ALA A 374 13.60 31.51 5.29
N THR A 375 14.80 31.16 4.84
CA THR A 375 15.93 32.14 4.65
C THR A 375 16.00 32.69 3.21
N ALA A 376 15.18 32.16 2.29
CA ALA A 376 15.16 32.62 0.91
C ALA A 376 14.50 34.00 0.79
N PRO A 377 15.02 34.92 -0.06
CA PRO A 377 14.44 36.26 -0.28
C PRO A 377 13.16 36.18 -1.14
N VAL A 378 12.25 35.26 -0.82
CA VAL A 378 11.01 35.05 -1.55
C VAL A 378 9.86 35.01 -0.55
N SER A 379 8.78 35.74 -0.82
CA SER A 379 7.64 35.77 0.10
C SER A 379 6.91 34.42 0.17
N ASP A 380 6.44 34.08 1.36
CA ASP A 380 5.62 32.86 1.60
C ASP A 380 4.41 32.77 0.66
N LYS A 381 3.84 33.91 0.25
CA LYS A 381 2.73 33.97 -0.69
C LYS A 381 3.11 33.44 -2.08
N VAL A 382 4.30 33.79 -2.56
CA VAL A 382 4.81 33.33 -3.87
C VAL A 382 5.09 31.82 -3.82
N LEU A 383 5.74 31.34 -2.77
CA LEU A 383 6.00 29.90 -2.58
C LEU A 383 4.70 29.10 -2.51
N ARG A 384 3.71 29.58 -1.77
CA ARG A 384 2.41 28.93 -1.64
C ARG A 384 1.65 28.89 -2.97
N ARG A 385 1.64 30.01 -3.72
CA ARG A 385 1.03 30.04 -5.07
C ARG A 385 1.72 29.08 -6.04
N ALA A 386 3.04 28.99 -6.00
CA ALA A 386 3.79 28.05 -6.81
C ALA A 386 3.42 26.59 -6.50
N LYS A 387 3.31 26.21 -5.22
CA LYS A 387 2.88 24.87 -4.79
C LYS A 387 1.46 24.53 -5.26
N ILE A 388 0.54 25.48 -5.14
CA ILE A 388 -0.84 25.34 -5.63
C ILE A 388 -0.84 25.16 -7.14
N ALA A 389 -0.14 26.01 -7.89
CA ALA A 389 -0.10 25.96 -9.36
C ALA A 389 0.48 24.63 -9.85
N VAL A 390 1.57 24.12 -9.25
CA VAL A 390 2.14 22.81 -9.59
C VAL A 390 1.15 21.68 -9.36
N THR A 391 0.42 21.72 -8.24
CA THR A 391 -0.60 20.71 -7.94
C THR A 391 -1.74 20.72 -8.98
N PHE A 392 -2.22 21.92 -9.36
CA PHE A 392 -3.26 22.06 -10.40
C PHE A 392 -2.81 21.59 -11.77
N VAL A 393 -1.58 21.94 -12.19
CA VAL A 393 -1.02 21.48 -13.46
C VAL A 393 -0.89 19.97 -13.49
N ALA A 394 -0.32 19.38 -12.42
CA ALA A 394 -0.18 17.94 -12.33
C ALA A 394 -1.54 17.21 -12.28
N LEU A 395 -2.51 17.78 -11.56
CA LEU A 395 -3.87 17.26 -11.51
C LEU A 395 -4.56 17.37 -12.86
N GLY A 396 -4.39 18.48 -13.60
CA GLY A 396 -4.92 18.66 -14.95
C GLY A 396 -4.38 17.62 -15.93
N VAL A 397 -3.09 17.30 -15.86
CA VAL A 397 -2.47 16.27 -16.70
C VAL A 397 -2.98 14.87 -16.33
N VAL A 398 -2.95 14.50 -15.04
CA VAL A 398 -3.26 13.13 -14.60
C VAL A 398 -4.77 12.90 -14.48
N GLY A 399 -5.50 13.83 -13.86
CA GLY A 399 -6.95 13.75 -13.66
C GLY A 399 -7.76 14.14 -14.88
N GLY A 400 -7.15 14.86 -15.83
CA GLY A 400 -7.78 15.23 -17.10
C GLY A 400 -8.02 14.04 -18.03
N LEU A 401 -7.18 13.00 -17.99
CA LEU A 401 -7.34 11.82 -18.86
C LEU A 401 -8.72 11.13 -18.69
N PRO A 402 -9.19 10.79 -17.48
CA PRO A 402 -10.54 10.25 -17.31
C PRO A 402 -11.65 11.20 -17.75
N LEU A 403 -11.48 12.52 -17.50
CA LEU A 403 -12.46 13.51 -17.91
C LEU A 403 -12.58 13.63 -19.44
N VAL A 404 -11.46 13.56 -20.16
CA VAL A 404 -11.48 13.53 -21.63
C VAL A 404 -12.22 12.29 -22.13
N ALA A 405 -11.96 11.13 -21.52
CA ALA A 405 -12.64 9.88 -21.87
C ALA A 405 -14.17 9.97 -21.62
N ILE A 406 -14.59 10.58 -20.51
CA ILE A 406 -16.00 10.82 -20.19
C ILE A 406 -16.61 11.80 -21.22
N GLY A 407 -15.94 12.91 -21.51
CA GLY A 407 -16.43 13.89 -22.49
C GLY A 407 -16.63 13.29 -23.88
N TRP A 408 -15.76 12.34 -24.27
CA TRP A 408 -15.87 11.64 -25.54
C TRP A 408 -16.98 10.59 -25.57
N ARG A 409 -17.09 9.76 -24.52
CA ARG A 409 -18.01 8.61 -24.48
C ARG A 409 -19.37 8.92 -23.88
N LEU A 410 -19.45 9.88 -22.95
CA LEU A 410 -20.61 10.23 -22.15
C LEU A 410 -20.74 11.76 -22.03
N PRO A 411 -20.95 12.50 -23.13
CA PRO A 411 -20.91 13.97 -23.12
C PRO A 411 -21.94 14.61 -22.17
N HIS A 412 -23.09 13.98 -21.96
CA HIS A 412 -24.11 14.43 -21.00
C HIS A 412 -23.63 14.34 -19.54
N ALA A 413 -22.77 13.40 -19.19
CA ALA A 413 -22.22 13.25 -17.84
C ALA A 413 -20.99 14.13 -17.60
N PHE A 414 -20.40 14.74 -18.63
CA PHE A 414 -19.18 15.52 -18.53
C PHE A 414 -19.28 16.72 -17.57
N PRO A 415 -20.33 17.56 -17.57
CA PRO A 415 -20.44 18.68 -16.66
C PRO A 415 -20.45 18.24 -15.19
N ALA A 416 -21.20 17.19 -14.87
CA ALA A 416 -21.28 16.62 -13.53
C ALA A 416 -19.94 16.02 -13.09
N ALA A 417 -19.23 15.32 -13.99
CA ALA A 417 -17.91 14.78 -13.76
C ALA A 417 -16.89 15.90 -13.49
N LEU A 418 -16.89 16.95 -14.31
CA LEU A 418 -15.98 18.08 -14.15
C LEU A 418 -16.21 18.79 -12.82
N LEU A 419 -17.45 19.10 -12.46
CA LEU A 419 -17.79 19.78 -11.21
C LEU A 419 -17.37 18.96 -10.00
N SER A 420 -17.66 17.66 -9.98
CA SER A 420 -17.31 16.77 -8.87
C SER A 420 -15.81 16.57 -8.75
N CYS A 421 -15.07 16.45 -9.85
CA CYS A 421 -13.62 16.35 -9.84
C CYS A 421 -12.95 17.65 -9.35
N LEU A 422 -13.44 18.81 -9.80
CA LEU A 422 -12.96 20.10 -9.30
C LEU A 422 -13.23 20.27 -7.81
N GLY A 423 -14.44 19.91 -7.36
CA GLY A 423 -14.81 19.94 -5.95
C GLY A 423 -13.94 19.03 -5.08
N ALA A 424 -13.77 17.79 -5.49
CA ALA A 424 -12.91 16.83 -4.79
C ALA A 424 -11.45 17.30 -4.74
N GLY A 425 -10.91 17.80 -5.85
CA GLY A 425 -9.56 18.35 -5.93
C GLY A 425 -9.37 19.60 -5.06
N ALA A 426 -10.29 20.55 -5.14
CA ALA A 426 -10.24 21.80 -4.38
C ALA A 426 -10.34 21.58 -2.87
N THR A 427 -11.25 20.72 -2.42
CA THR A 427 -11.40 20.41 -0.99
C THR A 427 -10.18 19.67 -0.42
N ARG A 428 -9.57 18.77 -1.18
CA ARG A 428 -8.32 18.12 -0.78
C ARG A 428 -7.16 19.10 -0.67
N LEU A 429 -7.04 20.00 -1.64
CA LEU A 429 -6.03 21.04 -1.63
C LEU A 429 -6.25 22.00 -0.44
N TRP A 430 -7.49 22.41 -0.19
CA TRP A 430 -7.85 23.27 0.96
C TRP A 430 -7.47 22.63 2.30
N LEU A 431 -7.78 21.35 2.49
CA LEU A 431 -7.39 20.58 3.67
C LEU A 431 -5.87 20.53 3.88
N ALA A 432 -5.10 20.41 2.79
CA ALA A 432 -3.64 20.41 2.87
C ALA A 432 -3.06 21.78 3.21
N ILE A 433 -3.64 22.84 2.67
CA ILE A 433 -3.24 24.21 2.92
C ILE A 433 -3.53 24.65 4.36
N GLY A 434 -4.67 24.25 4.92
CA GLY A 434 -5.12 24.60 6.27
C GLY A 434 -4.35 23.90 7.40
N ARG A 435 -3.46 22.96 7.11
CA ARG A 435 -2.68 22.24 8.13
C ARG A 435 -1.62 23.15 8.77
N PRO A 436 -1.57 23.24 10.10
CA PRO A 436 -0.56 24.03 10.79
C PRO A 436 0.86 23.48 10.51
N LYS A 437 1.82 24.38 10.30
CA LYS A 437 3.25 24.07 10.01
C LYS A 437 3.92 23.18 11.08
N ALA A 438 3.41 23.16 12.30
CA ALA A 438 3.92 22.38 13.42
C ALA A 438 3.76 20.84 13.27
N LEU A 439 2.84 20.38 12.41
CA LEU A 439 2.65 18.94 12.12
C LEU A 439 3.57 18.43 11.01
N ARG A 440 4.43 19.30 10.45
CA ARG A 440 5.39 18.99 9.39
C ARG A 440 6.71 18.40 9.88
N LYS A 441 6.82 17.94 11.13
CA LYS A 441 8.05 17.29 11.58
C LYS A 441 8.29 16.03 10.76
N VAL A 442 9.30 16.17 9.92
CA VAL A 442 9.94 15.14 9.10
C VAL A 442 10.20 13.90 9.96
N GLY A 443 9.75 12.78 9.52
CA GLY A 443 10.13 11.51 10.06
C GLY A 443 8.98 10.51 10.09
N LEU A 444 9.11 9.42 9.36
CA LEU A 444 8.37 8.14 9.51
C LEU A 444 6.83 8.15 9.44
N GLN A 445 6.19 9.22 8.99
CA GLN A 445 4.73 9.38 8.99
C GLN A 445 3.97 8.54 7.95
N GLY A 446 4.64 7.66 7.21
CA GLY A 446 4.04 6.87 6.11
C GLY A 446 3.58 5.46 6.49
N ARG A 447 3.97 4.90 7.63
CA ARG A 447 3.97 3.44 7.81
C ARG A 447 2.64 2.80 8.19
N LEU A 448 1.79 3.49 8.95
CA LEU A 448 0.49 2.96 9.40
C LEU A 448 -0.59 4.05 9.44
N ALA A 449 -0.49 5.08 8.62
CA ALA A 449 -1.38 6.23 8.66
C ALA A 449 -2.78 5.91 8.10
N VAL A 450 -3.55 5.19 8.87
CA VAL A 450 -4.99 5.45 8.95
C VAL A 450 -5.14 6.72 9.79
N THR A 451 -4.75 7.86 9.21
CA THR A 451 -4.97 9.15 9.87
C THR A 451 -6.44 9.50 9.73
N SER A 452 -7.02 10.12 10.76
CA SER A 452 -8.37 10.70 10.70
C SER A 452 -8.53 11.67 9.52
N ASP A 453 -7.44 12.34 9.09
CA ASP A 453 -7.40 13.16 7.88
C ASP A 453 -7.50 12.32 6.62
N GLY A 454 -6.97 11.09 6.64
CA GLY A 454 -7.20 10.11 5.58
C GLY A 454 -8.68 9.74 5.50
N LEU A 455 -9.31 9.51 6.64
CA LEU A 455 -10.71 9.10 6.70
C LEU A 455 -11.65 10.25 6.35
N LEU A 456 -11.48 11.43 6.97
CA LEU A 456 -12.24 12.62 6.61
C LEU A 456 -12.13 12.93 5.11
N GLY A 457 -10.94 12.84 4.58
CA GLY A 457 -10.74 13.06 3.17
C GLY A 457 -11.38 11.97 2.30
N VAL A 458 -11.40 10.71 2.69
CA VAL A 458 -12.14 9.65 1.97
C VAL A 458 -13.64 9.93 2.02
N MET A 459 -14.18 10.35 3.16
CA MET A 459 -15.60 10.74 3.27
C MET A 459 -15.93 11.91 2.35
N ILE A 460 -15.05 12.90 2.26
CA ILE A 460 -15.21 14.04 1.34
C ILE A 460 -15.17 13.58 -0.13
N ASP A 461 -14.24 12.68 -0.49
CA ASP A 461 -14.17 12.14 -1.85
C ASP A 461 -15.43 11.36 -2.21
N ILE A 462 -15.96 10.56 -1.27
CA ILE A 462 -17.24 9.85 -1.42
C ILE A 462 -18.39 10.85 -1.57
N ALA A 463 -18.44 11.90 -0.75
CA ALA A 463 -19.49 12.92 -0.83
C ALA A 463 -19.50 13.61 -2.20
N TRP A 464 -18.33 13.99 -2.73
CA TRP A 464 -18.23 14.56 -4.07
C TRP A 464 -18.58 13.55 -5.17
N GLY A 465 -18.22 12.27 -4.98
CA GLY A 465 -18.61 11.20 -5.90
C GLY A 465 -20.14 11.02 -5.95
N VAL A 466 -20.79 10.97 -4.78
CA VAL A 466 -22.25 10.88 -4.66
C VAL A 466 -22.93 12.11 -5.26
N CYS A 467 -22.43 13.31 -4.97
CA CYS A 467 -22.95 14.55 -5.54
C CYS A 467 -22.89 14.55 -7.07
N GLY A 468 -21.74 14.14 -7.64
CA GLY A 468 -21.59 14.01 -9.08
C GLY A 468 -22.51 12.95 -9.70
N ALA A 469 -22.66 11.81 -9.03
CA ALA A 469 -23.58 10.76 -9.48
C ALA A 469 -25.04 11.24 -9.48
N LEU A 470 -25.46 11.97 -8.46
CA LEU A 470 -26.81 12.54 -8.40
C LEU A 470 -27.01 13.61 -9.48
N LEU A 471 -26.01 14.45 -9.74
CA LEU A 471 -26.09 15.46 -10.81
C LEU A 471 -26.28 14.83 -12.18
N THR A 472 -25.70 13.64 -12.45
CA THR A 472 -25.91 12.95 -13.73
C THR A 472 -27.33 12.37 -13.90
N LEU A 473 -28.10 12.27 -12.82
CA LEU A 473 -29.50 11.83 -12.89
C LEU A 473 -30.45 13.01 -13.19
N VAL A 474 -29.97 14.24 -12.99
CA VAL A 474 -30.77 15.48 -13.19
C VAL A 474 -30.50 16.12 -14.57
N VAL A 475 -29.30 15.90 -15.11
CA VAL A 475 -28.87 16.39 -16.43
C VAL A 475 -29.06 15.31 -17.49
#